data_1ec43950ddd6a901db00023d9052aead
#
_entry.id   1ec43950ddd6a901db00023d9052aead
#
_cell.length_a   1.000
_cell.length_b   1.000
_cell.length_c   1.000
_cell.angle_alpha   90.00
_cell.angle_beta   90.00
_cell.angle_gamma   90.00
#
_symmetry.space_group_name_H-M   'P 1'
#
loop_
_entity.id
_entity.type
_entity.pdbx_description
1 polymer ?
#
loop_
_entity_poly.entity_id
_entity_poly.type
_entity_poly.pdbx_seq_one_letter_code
_entity_poly.pdbx_strand_id
1 'polypeptide(L)'
;MNAPSPLWAQSYAPGVPLTVDYAGRTVVDVFEDGLEEFAERPAFDFLGRVTDYRTVADQVLRVAGALRRMGVKAGDNVALVMPNCPQNVVAFLAVVRLGATVVEHNPLYTAAELRGPFVDHGATVAIVWDKVVGVVESLRGSTALRDVVAVDMTAELPLLKRVALRLPIAKARESRDALTGPAPDAIPWSTLLKGEPLGAAHPRPAEDDVALLLYTSGTTGTPKGVPLRHRNLIANVIQGQHWVSGMVPGQESVMVCLPLFHAYGVTVSVLLGLSVKAKLVLLPKPEIGLVMDAIKRDVPSFLPAVPPLYRRIADASVERGISIKGVRYALSGAMPLSAELVEQWESLTGGVLCEGYGLTETSPVIVGNPMSKGRRPGSIGVPFPDTEVRIVDREDLDHDVALGERGELLVKGPQVFDGYKDLPEETAKAFHDGWFRTGDVVTMAEDGFITVVDRIKEVVITGGFNVYPSEVEAVLREHPAVADAAVVGLTGPDGSEQVVAAVVPEFGVEITGADLKTFCREALTPYKVPRRFFVVEELPLNAMGKVLRREVVEMIRDL
;
A
#
# COMPACT_ATOMS: atom_id res chain seq x y z
N MET A 1 -31.27 18.13 16.54
CA MET A 1 -31.88 17.11 15.68
C MET A 1 -30.73 16.27 15.19
N ASN A 2 -30.71 14.96 15.49
CA ASN A 2 -29.67 14.07 14.95
C ASN A 2 -29.83 14.03 13.43
N ALA A 3 -28.77 14.24 12.69
CA ALA A 3 -28.78 13.99 11.25
C ALA A 3 -29.27 12.56 10.97
N PRO A 4 -30.02 12.32 9.89
CA PRO A 4 -30.42 10.95 9.54
C PRO A 4 -29.17 10.09 9.39
N SER A 5 -29.24 8.84 9.88
CA SER A 5 -28.15 7.88 9.74
C SER A 5 -27.84 7.68 8.26
N PRO A 6 -26.56 7.61 7.85
CA PRO A 6 -26.20 7.39 6.47
C PRO A 6 -26.73 6.03 5.97
N LEU A 7 -26.98 5.94 4.67
CA LEU A 7 -27.56 4.77 4.00
C LEU A 7 -26.84 3.47 4.35
N TRP A 8 -25.51 3.51 4.45
CA TRP A 8 -24.66 2.35 4.71
C TRP A 8 -24.54 1.92 6.18
N ALA A 9 -25.12 2.69 7.12
CA ALA A 9 -25.03 2.39 8.55
C ALA A 9 -25.55 0.98 8.90
N GLN A 10 -26.59 0.52 8.22
CA GLN A 10 -27.18 -0.81 8.41
C GLN A 10 -26.27 -1.97 7.93
N SER A 11 -25.29 -1.67 7.09
CA SER A 11 -24.36 -2.63 6.48
C SER A 11 -23.07 -2.78 7.29
N TYR A 12 -22.88 -2.02 8.36
CA TYR A 12 -21.73 -2.18 9.26
C TYR A 12 -21.74 -3.52 9.98
N ALA A 13 -20.56 -4.06 10.24
CA ALA A 13 -20.44 -5.22 11.13
C ALA A 13 -20.92 -4.85 12.55
N PRO A 14 -21.48 -5.80 13.31
CA PRO A 14 -21.93 -5.54 14.67
C PRO A 14 -20.81 -4.95 15.54
N GLY A 15 -21.12 -3.85 16.24
CA GLY A 15 -20.18 -3.16 17.13
C GLY A 15 -19.26 -2.14 16.47
N VAL A 16 -19.29 -1.98 15.15
CA VAL A 16 -18.57 -0.89 14.46
C VAL A 16 -19.38 0.40 14.62
N PRO A 17 -18.82 1.47 15.21
CA PRO A 17 -19.52 2.74 15.39
C PRO A 17 -19.53 3.55 14.09
N LEU A 18 -20.48 4.47 13.94
CA LEU A 18 -20.51 5.42 12.81
C LEU A 18 -19.47 6.54 12.97
N THR A 19 -19.18 6.90 14.22
CA THR A 19 -18.24 7.96 14.58
C THR A 19 -17.29 7.46 15.66
N VAL A 20 -16.03 7.92 15.63
CA VAL A 20 -14.99 7.54 16.59
C VAL A 20 -14.26 8.77 17.13
N ASP A 21 -13.67 8.65 18.32
CA ASP A 21 -12.88 9.71 18.94
C ASP A 21 -11.41 9.56 18.58
N TYR A 22 -10.83 10.57 17.98
CA TYR A 22 -9.42 10.62 17.59
C TYR A 22 -8.54 11.29 18.66
N ALA A 23 -9.11 12.08 19.57
CA ALA A 23 -8.54 12.62 20.83
C ALA A 23 -7.18 13.34 20.69
N GLY A 24 -6.89 14.04 19.60
CA GLY A 24 -5.63 14.77 19.41
C GLY A 24 -4.37 13.87 19.43
N ARG A 25 -4.52 12.58 19.14
CA ARG A 25 -3.44 11.59 19.15
C ARG A 25 -2.52 11.73 17.94
N THR A 26 -1.28 11.30 18.12
CA THR A 26 -0.25 11.29 17.10
C THR A 26 0.24 9.87 16.79
N VAL A 27 0.98 9.68 15.72
CA VAL A 27 1.60 8.39 15.38
C VAL A 27 2.58 7.92 16.48
N VAL A 28 3.13 8.85 17.27
CA VAL A 28 3.98 8.51 18.42
C VAL A 28 3.17 7.75 19.48
N ASP A 29 1.92 8.16 19.73
CA ASP A 29 1.04 7.53 20.73
C ASP A 29 0.67 6.10 20.34
N VAL A 30 0.56 5.79 19.04
CA VAL A 30 0.33 4.42 18.54
C VAL A 30 1.35 3.43 19.10
N PHE A 31 2.61 3.85 19.18
CA PHE A 31 3.70 3.00 19.67
C PHE A 31 3.86 3.11 21.20
N GLU A 32 3.85 4.33 21.75
CA GLU A 32 4.20 4.58 23.15
C GLU A 32 3.06 4.26 24.14
N ASP A 33 1.79 4.36 23.74
CA ASP A 33 0.65 4.01 24.62
C ASP A 33 0.71 2.54 25.03
N GLY A 34 0.59 2.27 26.33
CA GLY A 34 0.62 0.92 26.89
C GLY A 34 1.98 0.19 26.75
N LEU A 35 3.06 0.89 26.37
CA LEU A 35 4.36 0.27 26.13
C LEU A 35 4.90 -0.48 27.34
N GLU A 36 4.69 0.02 28.56
CA GLU A 36 5.16 -0.63 29.79
C GLU A 36 4.46 -1.98 30.02
N GLU A 37 3.16 -2.04 29.76
CA GLU A 37 2.35 -3.26 29.92
C GLU A 37 2.79 -4.36 28.93
N PHE A 38 3.16 -3.97 27.71
CA PHE A 38 3.51 -4.91 26.65
C PHE A 38 5.02 -5.00 26.40
N ALA A 39 5.87 -4.44 27.26
CA ALA A 39 7.30 -4.31 27.06
C ALA A 39 8.01 -5.62 26.71
N GLU A 40 7.63 -6.72 27.36
CA GLU A 40 8.22 -8.06 27.15
C GLU A 40 7.52 -8.85 26.03
N ARG A 41 6.48 -8.29 25.39
CA ARG A 41 5.82 -8.96 24.28
C ARG A 41 6.65 -8.82 23.00
N PRO A 42 6.59 -9.83 22.11
CA PRO A 42 7.21 -9.73 20.78
C PRO A 42 6.66 -8.53 20.00
N ALA A 43 7.54 -7.65 19.55
CA ALA A 43 7.21 -6.55 18.64
C ALA A 43 7.49 -6.95 17.19
N PHE A 44 8.64 -7.57 16.92
CA PHE A 44 9.05 -7.97 15.58
C PHE A 44 9.44 -9.45 15.52
N ASP A 45 9.08 -10.13 14.42
CA ASP A 45 9.74 -11.35 13.91
C ASP A 45 10.31 -11.02 12.54
N PHE A 46 11.63 -10.98 12.43
CA PHE A 46 12.32 -10.83 11.16
C PHE A 46 13.05 -12.11 10.80
N LEU A 47 12.47 -12.87 9.89
CA LEU A 47 13.02 -14.13 9.38
C LEU A 47 13.39 -15.13 10.48
N GLY A 48 12.68 -15.08 11.63
CA GLY A 48 12.84 -15.94 12.79
C GLY A 48 13.66 -15.34 13.94
N ARG A 49 14.14 -14.09 13.85
CA ARG A 49 14.62 -13.34 15.00
C ARG A 49 13.48 -12.53 15.60
N VAL A 50 13.19 -12.80 16.85
CA VAL A 50 12.15 -12.08 17.62
C VAL A 50 12.81 -10.97 18.44
N THR A 51 12.22 -9.77 18.42
CA THR A 51 12.61 -8.61 19.20
C THR A 51 11.39 -8.10 19.96
N ASP A 52 11.55 -7.81 21.27
CA ASP A 52 10.48 -7.32 22.12
C ASP A 52 10.25 -5.81 22.03
N TYR A 53 9.10 -5.33 22.51
CA TYR A 53 8.73 -3.91 22.50
C TYR A 53 9.71 -3.03 23.28
N ARG A 54 10.26 -3.50 24.41
CA ARG A 54 11.26 -2.78 25.21
C ARG A 54 12.52 -2.49 24.41
N THR A 55 13.04 -3.50 23.72
CA THR A 55 14.23 -3.37 22.87
C THR A 55 13.97 -2.41 21.71
N VAL A 56 12.81 -2.51 21.08
CA VAL A 56 12.42 -1.59 19.98
C VAL A 56 12.32 -0.15 20.49
N ALA A 57 11.74 0.08 21.67
CA ALA A 57 11.62 1.40 22.27
C ALA A 57 13.00 2.04 22.56
N ASP A 58 13.94 1.28 23.13
CA ASP A 58 15.33 1.76 23.34
C ASP A 58 15.99 2.12 22.01
N GLN A 59 15.84 1.29 20.98
CA GLN A 59 16.38 1.56 19.65
C GLN A 59 15.76 2.83 19.03
N VAL A 60 14.45 3.01 19.11
CA VAL A 60 13.73 4.21 18.63
C VAL A 60 14.30 5.47 19.26
N LEU A 61 14.44 5.49 20.60
CA LEU A 61 14.96 6.65 21.30
C LEU A 61 16.44 6.93 20.98
N ARG A 62 17.28 5.90 20.81
CA ARG A 62 18.70 6.06 20.43
C ARG A 62 18.84 6.59 19.02
N VAL A 63 18.07 6.06 18.06
CA VAL A 63 18.07 6.54 16.67
C VAL A 63 17.57 7.98 16.61
N ALA A 64 16.49 8.33 17.30
CA ALA A 64 15.99 9.70 17.38
C ALA A 64 17.04 10.66 17.98
N GLY A 65 17.73 10.24 19.06
CA GLY A 65 18.82 11.00 19.66
C GLY A 65 20.01 11.19 18.71
N ALA A 66 20.33 10.16 17.92
CA ALA A 66 21.40 10.24 16.92
C ALA A 66 21.03 11.19 15.78
N LEU A 67 19.81 11.10 15.23
CA LEU A 67 19.32 12.00 14.18
C LEU A 67 19.34 13.47 14.66
N ARG A 68 18.91 13.72 15.89
CA ARG A 68 19.02 15.06 16.51
C ARG A 68 20.47 15.57 16.54
N ARG A 69 21.44 14.73 16.92
CA ARG A 69 22.88 15.10 16.92
C ARG A 69 23.42 15.34 15.50
N MET A 70 22.87 14.68 14.50
CA MET A 70 23.15 14.93 13.08
C MET A 70 22.50 16.24 12.57
N GLY A 71 21.72 16.93 13.42
CA GLY A 71 21.11 18.23 13.11
C GLY A 71 19.68 18.15 12.60
N VAL A 72 19.06 16.98 12.60
CA VAL A 72 17.61 16.85 12.25
C VAL A 72 16.77 17.50 13.35
N LYS A 73 15.81 18.30 12.94
CA LYS A 73 14.87 19.06 13.79
C LYS A 73 13.43 18.68 13.47
N ALA A 74 12.50 19.09 14.32
CA ALA A 74 11.08 19.04 14.02
C ALA A 74 10.77 19.79 12.72
N GLY A 75 9.95 19.17 11.87
CA GLY A 75 9.59 19.65 10.53
C GLY A 75 10.59 19.34 9.42
N ASP A 76 11.79 18.85 9.72
CA ASP A 76 12.74 18.39 8.69
C ASP A 76 12.27 17.06 8.07
N ASN A 77 12.65 16.84 6.82
CA ASN A 77 12.41 15.58 6.13
C ASN A 77 13.61 14.62 6.30
N VAL A 78 13.32 13.33 6.55
CA VAL A 78 14.31 12.24 6.56
C VAL A 78 13.89 11.17 5.57
N ALA A 79 14.72 10.90 4.58
CA ALA A 79 14.44 9.91 3.55
C ALA A 79 14.74 8.49 4.05
N LEU A 80 13.82 7.54 3.83
CA LEU A 80 14.00 6.12 4.05
C LEU A 80 13.99 5.41 2.69
N VAL A 81 15.06 4.67 2.37
CA VAL A 81 15.23 3.99 1.08
C VAL A 81 15.62 2.54 1.35
N MET A 82 14.67 1.73 1.85
CA MET A 82 14.95 0.36 2.25
C MET A 82 13.72 -0.55 2.17
N PRO A 83 13.93 -1.88 2.07
CA PRO A 83 12.85 -2.87 2.15
C PRO A 83 12.26 -2.93 3.58
N ASN A 84 11.19 -3.71 3.72
CA ASN A 84 10.62 -4.01 5.02
C ASN A 84 11.64 -4.74 5.89
N CYS A 85 12.07 -4.12 6.97
CA CYS A 85 12.98 -4.69 7.96
C CYS A 85 12.77 -4.00 9.33
N PRO A 86 13.27 -4.56 10.42
CA PRO A 86 13.18 -3.94 11.75
C PRO A 86 13.72 -2.50 11.77
N GLN A 87 14.83 -2.25 11.08
CA GLN A 87 15.46 -0.94 11.03
C GLN A 87 14.59 0.10 10.33
N ASN A 88 13.77 -0.29 9.31
CA ASN A 88 12.82 0.61 8.68
C ASN A 88 11.77 1.09 9.69
N VAL A 89 11.13 0.17 10.40
CA VAL A 89 10.10 0.52 11.40
C VAL A 89 10.69 1.35 12.55
N VAL A 90 11.89 0.98 13.04
CA VAL A 90 12.61 1.76 14.07
C VAL A 90 12.94 3.16 13.56
N ALA A 91 13.43 3.30 12.33
CA ALA A 91 13.74 4.59 11.73
C ALA A 91 12.48 5.46 11.57
N PHE A 92 11.40 4.88 11.06
CA PHE A 92 10.10 5.54 10.95
C PHE A 92 9.65 6.11 12.30
N LEU A 93 9.59 5.27 13.34
CA LEU A 93 9.19 5.68 14.68
C LEU A 93 10.14 6.72 15.30
N ALA A 94 11.44 6.60 15.06
CA ALA A 94 12.44 7.55 15.56
C ALA A 94 12.31 8.94 14.93
N VAL A 95 12.06 8.99 13.62
CA VAL A 95 11.86 10.24 12.87
C VAL A 95 10.60 10.94 13.35
N VAL A 96 9.46 10.24 13.41
CA VAL A 96 8.21 10.86 13.90
C VAL A 96 8.31 11.23 15.38
N ARG A 97 9.04 10.47 16.23
CA ARG A 97 9.27 10.79 17.65
C ARG A 97 10.09 12.07 17.82
N LEU A 98 10.97 12.36 16.87
CA LEU A 98 11.75 13.60 16.83
C LEU A 98 10.91 14.82 16.37
N GLY A 99 9.71 14.60 15.84
CA GLY A 99 8.85 15.61 15.21
C GLY A 99 9.24 15.91 13.76
N ALA A 100 10.04 15.06 13.15
CA ALA A 100 10.42 15.15 11.74
C ALA A 100 9.49 14.31 10.85
N THR A 101 9.50 14.57 9.56
CA THR A 101 8.69 13.89 8.55
C THR A 101 9.46 12.73 7.94
N VAL A 102 8.88 11.56 7.91
CA VAL A 102 9.39 10.41 7.15
C VAL A 102 9.08 10.58 5.67
N VAL A 103 10.07 10.36 4.80
CA VAL A 103 9.87 10.29 3.35
C VAL A 103 10.28 8.90 2.86
N GLU A 104 9.29 8.07 2.58
CA GLU A 104 9.51 6.69 2.13
C GLU A 104 9.72 6.60 0.62
N HIS A 105 10.73 5.85 0.21
CA HIS A 105 11.05 5.61 -1.20
C HIS A 105 11.21 4.12 -1.49
N ASN A 106 10.82 3.73 -2.69
CA ASN A 106 11.09 2.39 -3.19
C ASN A 106 12.62 2.19 -3.34
N PRO A 107 13.22 1.20 -2.64
CA PRO A 107 14.67 0.94 -2.72
C PRO A 107 15.13 0.41 -4.08
N LEU A 108 14.21 0.08 -4.97
CA LEU A 108 14.52 -0.38 -6.33
C LEU A 108 14.56 0.76 -7.35
N TYR A 109 14.23 1.99 -6.96
CA TYR A 109 14.28 3.14 -7.85
C TYR A 109 15.73 3.47 -8.27
N THR A 110 15.87 3.88 -9.51
CA THR A 110 17.12 4.39 -10.07
C THR A 110 17.42 5.81 -9.53
N ALA A 111 18.65 6.27 -9.72
CA ALA A 111 19.02 7.64 -9.36
C ALA A 111 18.19 8.69 -10.11
N ALA A 112 17.76 8.40 -11.35
CA ALA A 112 16.91 9.29 -12.13
C ALA A 112 15.52 9.45 -11.52
N GLU A 113 14.91 8.34 -11.06
CA GLU A 113 13.59 8.34 -10.41
C GLU A 113 13.62 8.99 -9.02
N LEU A 114 14.71 8.82 -8.27
CA LEU A 114 14.86 9.41 -6.94
C LEU A 114 15.20 10.90 -6.97
N ARG A 115 15.87 11.41 -8.01
CA ARG A 115 16.36 12.78 -8.07
C ARG A 115 15.26 13.83 -7.89
N GLY A 116 14.16 13.70 -8.61
CA GLY A 116 13.02 14.63 -8.53
C GLY A 116 12.47 14.73 -7.10
N PRO A 117 12.03 13.62 -6.50
CA PRO A 117 11.59 13.57 -5.11
C PRO A 117 12.61 14.12 -4.11
N PHE A 118 13.91 13.76 -4.23
CA PHE A 118 14.96 14.25 -3.32
C PHE A 118 15.20 15.77 -3.42
N VAL A 119 15.02 16.35 -4.61
CA VAL A 119 15.03 17.82 -4.77
C VAL A 119 13.80 18.43 -4.10
N ASP A 120 12.63 17.84 -4.29
CA ASP A 120 11.35 18.37 -3.80
C ASP A 120 11.25 18.34 -2.27
N HIS A 121 11.57 17.20 -1.63
CA HIS A 121 11.48 17.10 -0.17
C HIS A 121 12.68 17.68 0.58
N GLY A 122 13.84 17.86 -0.07
CA GLY A 122 15.01 18.52 0.50
C GLY A 122 15.62 17.83 1.73
N ALA A 123 15.43 16.51 1.91
CA ALA A 123 16.00 15.78 3.04
C ALA A 123 17.53 15.87 3.05
N THR A 124 18.10 16.23 4.20
CA THR A 124 19.55 16.30 4.40
C THR A 124 20.15 15.00 4.91
N VAL A 125 19.31 14.11 5.44
CA VAL A 125 19.67 12.77 5.96
C VAL A 125 18.84 11.72 5.25
N ALA A 126 19.50 10.65 4.80
CA ALA A 126 18.83 9.46 4.27
C ALA A 126 19.29 8.21 5.03
N ILE A 127 18.34 7.32 5.37
CA ILE A 127 18.59 6.00 5.95
C ILE A 127 18.31 4.98 4.85
N VAL A 128 19.33 4.24 4.46
CA VAL A 128 19.36 3.56 3.16
C VAL A 128 19.80 2.11 3.34
N TRP A 129 19.13 1.20 2.68
CA TRP A 129 19.63 -0.16 2.54
C TRP A 129 21.03 -0.15 1.91
N ASP A 130 21.99 -0.83 2.52
CA ASP A 130 23.40 -0.77 2.14
C ASP A 130 23.67 -1.11 0.67
N LYS A 131 22.85 -1.97 0.06
CA LYS A 131 22.95 -2.32 -1.37
C LYS A 131 22.68 -1.15 -2.32
N VAL A 132 21.88 -0.16 -1.91
CA VAL A 132 21.48 0.96 -2.77
C VAL A 132 22.12 2.29 -2.33
N VAL A 133 23.03 2.24 -1.37
CA VAL A 133 23.80 3.42 -0.91
C VAL A 133 24.46 4.14 -2.09
N GLY A 134 25.11 3.44 -3.01
CA GLY A 134 25.76 4.05 -4.18
C GLY A 134 24.78 4.82 -5.08
N VAL A 135 23.54 4.35 -5.22
CA VAL A 135 22.48 5.05 -5.97
C VAL A 135 22.12 6.36 -5.26
N VAL A 136 21.89 6.32 -3.93
CA VAL A 136 21.51 7.50 -3.14
C VAL A 136 22.66 8.49 -3.02
N GLU A 137 23.90 8.02 -2.80
CA GLU A 137 25.11 8.85 -2.76
C GLU A 137 25.32 9.63 -4.07
N SER A 138 24.95 9.07 -5.22
CA SER A 138 25.05 9.77 -6.51
C SER A 138 24.14 11.01 -6.62
N LEU A 139 23.19 11.18 -5.70
CA LEU A 139 22.32 12.37 -5.62
C LEU A 139 22.99 13.53 -4.87
N ARG A 140 24.10 13.31 -4.15
CA ARG A 140 24.86 14.40 -3.51
C ARG A 140 25.31 15.44 -4.54
N GLY A 141 25.36 16.68 -4.13
CA GLY A 141 25.72 17.81 -5.00
C GLY A 141 24.61 18.28 -5.96
N SER A 142 23.57 17.45 -6.21
CA SER A 142 22.38 17.84 -6.97
C SER A 142 21.10 17.96 -6.12
N THR A 143 21.21 17.64 -4.82
CA THR A 143 20.12 17.70 -3.83
C THR A 143 20.66 18.26 -2.51
N ALA A 144 19.80 18.40 -1.50
CA ALA A 144 20.19 18.82 -0.15
C ALA A 144 20.87 17.70 0.68
N LEU A 145 20.98 16.49 0.15
CA LEU A 145 21.49 15.30 0.85
C LEU A 145 22.92 15.51 1.35
N ARG A 146 23.12 15.39 2.66
CA ARG A 146 24.39 15.55 3.35
C ARG A 146 24.90 14.23 3.94
N ASP A 147 24.05 13.53 4.68
CA ASP A 147 24.42 12.33 5.43
C ASP A 147 23.63 11.12 4.95
N VAL A 148 24.31 10.01 4.73
CA VAL A 148 23.72 8.72 4.39
C VAL A 148 24.05 7.71 5.48
N VAL A 149 23.02 7.09 6.05
CA VAL A 149 23.12 6.01 7.03
C VAL A 149 22.88 4.68 6.32
N ALA A 150 23.85 3.79 6.35
CA ALA A 150 23.74 2.46 5.72
C ALA A 150 23.14 1.43 6.69
N VAL A 151 22.14 0.71 6.21
CA VAL A 151 21.45 -0.35 6.94
C VAL A 151 21.80 -1.72 6.36
N ASP A 152 22.52 -2.52 7.15
CA ASP A 152 22.71 -3.95 6.91
C ASP A 152 21.57 -4.73 7.57
N MET A 153 20.63 -5.22 6.76
CA MET A 153 19.51 -6.03 7.26
C MET A 153 19.96 -7.37 7.86
N THR A 154 21.12 -7.88 7.48
CA THR A 154 21.61 -9.17 7.99
C THR A 154 21.95 -9.10 9.48
N ALA A 155 22.17 -7.90 10.04
CA ALA A 155 22.34 -7.67 11.47
C ALA A 155 21.11 -8.12 12.29
N GLU A 156 19.92 -8.11 11.69
CA GLU A 156 18.67 -8.51 12.33
C GLU A 156 18.28 -9.98 12.07
N LEU A 157 19.13 -10.77 11.46
CA LEU A 157 18.90 -12.20 11.29
C LEU A 157 19.24 -12.99 12.58
N PRO A 158 18.63 -14.18 12.78
CA PRO A 158 19.07 -15.12 13.80
C PRO A 158 20.58 -15.43 13.69
N LEU A 159 21.25 -15.60 14.83
CA LEU A 159 22.71 -15.79 14.88
C LEU A 159 23.19 -16.91 13.96
N LEU A 160 22.48 -18.06 13.93
CA LEU A 160 22.81 -19.19 13.07
C LEU A 160 22.75 -18.82 11.58
N LYS A 161 21.73 -18.05 11.17
CA LYS A 161 21.62 -17.58 9.78
C LYS A 161 22.74 -16.60 9.44
N ARG A 162 23.08 -15.68 10.35
CA ARG A 162 24.23 -14.76 10.16
C ARG A 162 25.54 -15.50 9.97
N VAL A 163 25.78 -16.55 10.77
CA VAL A 163 26.98 -17.39 10.63
C VAL A 163 26.93 -18.15 9.30
N ALA A 164 25.78 -18.73 8.94
CA ALA A 164 25.60 -19.46 7.67
C ALA A 164 25.89 -18.59 6.43
N LEU A 165 25.51 -17.29 6.45
CA LEU A 165 25.82 -16.36 5.36
C LEU A 165 27.31 -16.09 5.19
N ARG A 166 28.15 -16.37 6.21
CA ARG A 166 29.62 -16.19 6.15
C ARG A 166 30.37 -17.42 5.64
N LEU A 167 29.66 -18.53 5.43
CA LEU A 167 30.29 -19.74 4.90
C LEU A 167 30.87 -19.50 3.49
N PRO A 168 32.04 -20.06 3.16
CA PRO A 168 32.71 -19.86 1.88
C PRO A 168 32.12 -20.72 0.75
N ILE A 169 30.79 -20.83 0.68
CA ILE A 169 30.06 -21.58 -0.35
C ILE A 169 29.26 -20.61 -1.24
N ALA A 170 29.05 -21.01 -2.50
CA ALA A 170 28.36 -20.16 -3.50
C ALA A 170 26.98 -19.70 -3.03
N LYS A 171 26.15 -20.63 -2.53
CA LYS A 171 24.80 -20.34 -2.03
C LYS A 171 24.77 -19.34 -0.88
N ALA A 172 25.73 -19.41 0.07
CA ALA A 172 25.82 -18.47 1.18
C ALA A 172 26.22 -17.07 0.69
N ARG A 173 27.12 -16.99 -0.29
CA ARG A 173 27.53 -15.76 -0.93
C ARG A 173 26.37 -15.12 -1.67
N GLU A 174 25.68 -15.85 -2.53
CA GLU A 174 24.50 -15.39 -3.26
C GLU A 174 23.41 -14.86 -2.31
N SER A 175 23.08 -15.63 -1.26
CA SER A 175 22.09 -15.23 -0.25
C SER A 175 22.51 -13.96 0.51
N ARG A 176 23.80 -13.82 0.84
CA ARG A 176 24.35 -12.63 1.46
C ARG A 176 24.25 -11.44 0.52
N ASP A 177 24.74 -11.58 -0.71
CA ASP A 177 24.76 -10.52 -1.73
C ASP A 177 23.35 -10.08 -2.14
N ALA A 178 22.33 -10.93 -1.91
CA ALA A 178 20.92 -10.56 -2.03
C ALA A 178 20.43 -9.63 -0.90
N LEU A 179 21.02 -9.70 0.30
CA LEU A 179 20.53 -9.00 1.50
C LEU A 179 21.38 -7.81 1.93
N THR A 180 22.65 -7.74 1.57
CA THR A 180 23.58 -6.70 2.01
C THR A 180 24.63 -6.41 0.95
N GLY A 181 25.23 -5.21 0.98
CA GLY A 181 26.29 -4.77 0.09
C GLY A 181 27.31 -3.88 0.79
N PRO A 182 28.46 -3.59 0.17
CA PRO A 182 29.47 -2.70 0.73
C PRO A 182 28.99 -1.24 0.69
N ALA A 183 29.11 -0.53 1.82
CA ALA A 183 28.81 0.89 1.95
C ALA A 183 29.87 1.59 2.80
N PRO A 184 31.16 1.64 2.35
CA PRO A 184 32.28 2.07 3.18
C PRO A 184 32.21 3.55 3.59
N ASP A 185 31.61 4.40 2.77
CA ASP A 185 31.58 5.86 2.97
C ASP A 185 30.32 6.32 3.73
N ALA A 186 29.37 5.43 3.97
CA ALA A 186 28.14 5.74 4.69
C ALA A 186 28.29 5.50 6.20
N ILE A 187 27.49 6.21 7.00
CA ILE A 187 27.43 6.04 8.46
C ILE A 187 26.75 4.70 8.76
N PRO A 188 27.41 3.75 9.46
CA PRO A 188 26.75 2.48 9.78
C PRO A 188 25.56 2.69 10.73
N TRP A 189 24.44 2.02 10.47
CA TRP A 189 23.26 2.01 11.35
C TRP A 189 23.60 1.74 12.82
N SER A 190 24.53 0.80 13.07
CA SER A 190 24.98 0.46 14.42
C SER A 190 25.59 1.64 15.19
N THR A 191 26.03 2.69 14.51
CA THR A 191 26.53 3.92 15.14
C THR A 191 25.40 4.72 15.80
N LEU A 192 24.20 4.72 15.17
CA LEU A 192 23.04 5.42 15.73
C LEU A 192 22.57 4.76 17.04
N LEU A 193 22.67 3.44 17.13
CA LEU A 193 22.27 2.66 18.31
C LEU A 193 23.21 2.80 19.51
N LYS A 194 24.45 3.25 19.31
CA LYS A 194 25.45 3.41 20.38
C LYS A 194 25.34 4.75 21.12
N GLY A 195 24.64 5.72 20.56
CA GLY A 195 24.53 7.06 21.12
C GLY A 195 23.52 7.15 22.28
N GLU A 196 23.55 8.29 22.97
CA GLU A 196 22.57 8.61 24.00
C GLU A 196 21.15 8.67 23.41
N PRO A 197 20.14 8.12 24.09
CA PRO A 197 18.76 8.19 23.65
C PRO A 197 18.24 9.63 23.64
N LEU A 198 17.16 9.87 22.90
CA LEU A 198 16.43 11.12 22.96
C LEU A 198 15.89 11.34 24.38
N GLY A 199 16.16 12.50 24.95
CA GLY A 199 15.70 12.81 26.32
C GLY A 199 14.17 12.86 26.42
N ALA A 200 13.63 12.43 27.55
CA ALA A 200 12.18 12.39 27.81
C ALA A 200 11.50 13.79 27.68
N ALA A 201 12.25 14.87 27.95
CA ALA A 201 11.76 16.24 27.83
C ALA A 201 11.70 16.76 26.38
N HIS A 202 12.12 15.96 25.38
CA HIS A 202 12.00 16.38 23.98
C HIS A 202 10.52 16.54 23.61
N PRO A 203 10.14 17.68 22.97
CA PRO A 203 8.77 17.92 22.57
C PRO A 203 8.20 16.80 21.70
N ARG A 204 6.91 16.54 21.85
CA ARG A 204 6.17 15.65 20.96
C ARG A 204 5.67 16.44 19.74
N PRO A 205 5.48 15.78 18.56
CA PRO A 205 4.81 16.40 17.44
C PRO A 205 3.35 16.73 17.78
N ALA A 206 2.80 17.73 17.09
CA ALA A 206 1.38 18.02 17.10
C ALA A 206 0.62 17.14 16.09
N GLU A 207 -0.69 16.99 16.25
CA GLU A 207 -1.53 16.23 15.34
C GLU A 207 -1.54 16.77 13.90
N ASP A 208 -1.31 18.09 13.76
CA ASP A 208 -1.25 18.78 12.46
C ASP A 208 0.14 18.77 11.81
N ASP A 209 1.17 18.28 12.50
CA ASP A 209 2.48 18.11 11.88
C ASP A 209 2.42 16.99 10.83
N VAL A 210 3.25 17.13 9.77
CA VAL A 210 3.37 16.10 8.74
C VAL A 210 4.22 14.95 9.28
N ALA A 211 3.64 13.76 9.35
CA ALA A 211 4.32 12.55 9.83
C ALA A 211 4.98 11.77 8.69
N LEU A 212 4.32 11.73 7.53
CA LEU A 212 4.73 10.91 6.39
C LEU A 212 4.52 11.67 5.08
N LEU A 213 5.50 11.63 4.21
CA LEU A 213 5.42 12.12 2.83
C LEU A 213 5.64 10.95 1.88
N LEU A 214 4.67 10.69 1.03
CA LEU A 214 4.75 9.67 -0.02
C LEU A 214 4.66 10.33 -1.39
N TYR A 215 5.29 9.70 -2.39
CA TYR A 215 5.20 10.15 -3.79
C TYR A 215 4.34 9.22 -4.61
N THR A 216 3.33 9.80 -5.28
CA THR A 216 2.49 9.07 -6.24
C THR A 216 2.94 9.37 -7.66
N SER A 217 2.91 8.35 -8.52
CA SER A 217 3.11 8.56 -9.96
C SER A 217 1.90 9.33 -10.51
N GLY A 218 2.04 10.65 -10.60
CA GLY A 218 1.03 11.49 -11.23
C GLY A 218 0.82 11.09 -12.69
N THR A 219 -0.38 11.27 -13.21
CA THR A 219 -0.72 11.03 -14.63
C THR A 219 0.07 11.92 -15.60
N THR A 220 0.66 13.00 -15.11
CA THR A 220 1.54 13.91 -15.86
C THR A 220 2.99 13.41 -15.96
N GLY A 221 3.32 12.28 -15.32
CA GLY A 221 4.67 11.70 -15.31
C GLY A 221 5.61 12.25 -14.23
N THR A 222 5.29 13.38 -13.60
CA THR A 222 6.05 13.91 -12.46
C THR A 222 5.42 13.42 -11.16
N PRO A 223 6.19 12.74 -10.27
CA PRO A 223 5.67 12.31 -8.98
C PRO A 223 5.20 13.49 -8.13
N LYS A 224 4.03 13.35 -7.48
CA LYS A 224 3.47 14.36 -6.58
C LYS A 224 3.67 13.93 -5.14
N GLY A 225 4.19 14.83 -4.30
CA GLY A 225 4.30 14.62 -2.87
C GLY A 225 2.92 14.70 -2.18
N VAL A 226 2.58 13.66 -1.43
CA VAL A 226 1.36 13.55 -0.62
C VAL A 226 1.75 13.64 0.85
N PRO A 227 1.66 14.81 1.49
CA PRO A 227 1.93 14.97 2.91
C PRO A 227 0.75 14.43 3.72
N LEU A 228 1.01 13.46 4.58
CA LEU A 228 0.05 12.89 5.52
C LEU A 228 0.40 13.36 6.93
N ARG A 229 -0.54 14.07 7.55
CA ARG A 229 -0.39 14.56 8.92
C ARG A 229 -0.58 13.43 9.93
N HIS A 230 -0.10 13.62 11.15
CA HIS A 230 -0.36 12.66 12.23
C HIS A 230 -1.85 12.37 12.36
N ARG A 231 -2.72 13.40 12.34
CA ARG A 231 -4.18 13.24 12.44
C ARG A 231 -4.77 12.37 11.32
N ASN A 232 -4.27 12.49 10.09
CA ASN A 232 -4.78 11.68 8.97
C ASN A 232 -4.48 10.19 9.15
N LEU A 233 -3.23 9.87 9.51
CA LEU A 233 -2.79 8.49 9.77
C LEU A 233 -3.51 7.89 10.98
N ILE A 234 -3.62 8.64 12.07
CA ILE A 234 -4.31 8.22 13.30
C ILE A 234 -5.79 7.96 13.05
N ALA A 235 -6.45 8.84 12.30
CA ALA A 235 -7.85 8.61 11.94
C ALA A 235 -8.02 7.24 11.28
N ASN A 236 -7.19 6.92 10.29
CA ASN A 236 -7.30 5.64 9.58
C ASN A 236 -6.91 4.44 10.45
N VAL A 237 -5.93 4.59 11.35
CA VAL A 237 -5.58 3.55 12.34
C VAL A 237 -6.76 3.26 13.28
N ILE A 238 -7.39 4.29 13.86
CA ILE A 238 -8.51 4.12 14.79
C ILE A 238 -9.73 3.56 14.06
N GLN A 239 -10.06 4.07 12.88
CA GLN A 239 -11.08 3.50 12.01
C GLN A 239 -10.82 2.00 11.77
N GLY A 240 -9.58 1.63 11.43
CA GLY A 240 -9.17 0.24 11.24
C GLY A 240 -9.29 -0.63 12.48
N GLN A 241 -8.97 -0.11 13.68
CA GLN A 241 -9.17 -0.83 14.94
C GLN A 241 -10.65 -1.20 15.16
N HIS A 242 -11.56 -0.26 14.93
CA HIS A 242 -13.00 -0.51 15.04
C HIS A 242 -13.50 -1.42 13.91
N TRP A 243 -12.94 -1.31 12.72
CA TRP A 243 -13.31 -2.15 11.57
C TRP A 243 -12.96 -3.62 11.77
N VAL A 244 -11.78 -3.89 12.38
CA VAL A 244 -11.32 -5.23 12.75
C VAL A 244 -11.52 -5.45 14.25
N SER A 245 -12.75 -5.28 14.71
CA SER A 245 -13.14 -5.22 16.13
C SER A 245 -12.80 -6.44 16.99
N GLY A 246 -12.37 -7.55 16.38
CA GLY A 246 -11.97 -8.76 17.12
C GLY A 246 -10.48 -8.87 17.44
N MET A 247 -9.67 -7.83 17.21
CA MET A 247 -8.25 -7.83 17.60
C MET A 247 -8.10 -7.62 19.11
N VAL A 248 -7.23 -8.43 19.73
CA VAL A 248 -6.94 -8.37 21.17
C VAL A 248 -5.53 -7.84 21.38
N PRO A 249 -5.36 -6.70 22.09
CA PRO A 249 -4.03 -6.11 22.29
C PRO A 249 -3.01 -7.10 22.88
N GLY A 250 -1.81 -7.10 22.32
CA GLY A 250 -0.69 -7.97 22.73
C GLY A 250 -0.82 -9.44 22.35
N GLN A 251 -1.90 -9.85 21.68
CA GLN A 251 -2.12 -11.25 21.28
C GLN A 251 -2.11 -11.45 19.76
N GLU A 252 -2.07 -10.37 19.00
CA GLU A 252 -2.11 -10.42 17.54
C GLU A 252 -0.73 -10.60 16.92
N SER A 253 -0.72 -11.14 15.70
CA SER A 253 0.43 -11.07 14.81
C SER A 253 0.01 -10.63 13.42
N VAL A 254 0.76 -9.68 12.84
CA VAL A 254 0.47 -9.06 11.55
C VAL A 254 1.57 -9.40 10.57
N MET A 255 1.21 -9.97 9.42
CA MET A 255 2.15 -10.19 8.32
C MET A 255 2.43 -8.86 7.60
N VAL A 256 3.67 -8.38 7.65
CA VAL A 256 4.13 -7.17 6.98
C VAL A 256 4.87 -7.56 5.70
N CYS A 257 4.11 -7.87 4.67
CA CYS A 257 4.62 -8.25 3.34
C CYS A 257 4.38 -7.18 2.27
N LEU A 258 3.50 -6.21 2.54
CA LEU A 258 3.30 -5.03 1.68
C LEU A 258 4.44 -4.04 1.87
N PRO A 259 4.91 -3.37 0.80
CA PRO A 259 5.99 -2.39 0.90
C PRO A 259 5.65 -1.22 1.82
N LEU A 260 6.58 -0.81 2.70
CA LEU A 260 6.39 0.32 3.62
C LEU A 260 6.46 1.68 2.93
N PHE A 261 6.98 1.75 1.70
CA PHE A 261 6.91 2.94 0.86
C PHE A 261 5.54 3.14 0.18
N HIS A 262 4.53 2.37 0.57
CA HIS A 262 3.12 2.57 0.23
C HIS A 262 2.29 2.77 1.49
N ALA A 263 1.33 3.70 1.43
CA ALA A 263 0.44 4.00 2.56
C ALA A 263 -0.26 2.75 3.12
N TYR A 264 -0.61 1.79 2.27
CA TYR A 264 -1.23 0.54 2.68
C TYR A 264 -0.30 -0.29 3.59
N GLY A 265 0.97 -0.42 3.23
CA GLY A 265 1.97 -1.13 4.05
C GLY A 265 2.21 -0.44 5.40
N VAL A 266 2.43 0.87 5.40
CA VAL A 266 2.68 1.64 6.62
C VAL A 266 1.46 1.64 7.53
N THR A 267 0.30 2.10 7.04
CA THR A 267 -0.85 2.35 7.92
C THR A 267 -1.52 1.06 8.34
N VAL A 268 -1.85 0.18 7.39
CA VAL A 268 -2.65 -1.01 7.70
C VAL A 268 -1.82 -2.16 8.27
N SER A 269 -0.56 -2.32 7.83
CA SER A 269 0.26 -3.41 8.37
C SER A 269 1.03 -2.99 9.62
N VAL A 270 1.72 -1.81 9.58
CA VAL A 270 2.59 -1.40 10.68
C VAL A 270 1.83 -0.62 11.75
N LEU A 271 1.23 0.53 11.41
CA LEU A 271 0.63 1.40 12.42
C LEU A 271 -0.59 0.75 13.09
N LEU A 272 -1.49 0.12 12.32
CA LEU A 272 -2.61 -0.64 12.91
C LEU A 272 -2.11 -1.81 13.75
N GLY A 273 -1.09 -2.55 13.31
CA GLY A 273 -0.48 -3.61 14.11
C GLY A 273 0.11 -3.10 15.44
N LEU A 274 0.89 -2.02 15.39
CA LEU A 274 1.48 -1.41 16.59
C LEU A 274 0.43 -0.84 17.54
N SER A 275 -0.69 -0.34 17.04
CA SER A 275 -1.76 0.24 17.84
C SER A 275 -2.45 -0.78 18.76
N VAL A 276 -2.44 -2.06 18.37
CA VAL A 276 -2.91 -3.20 19.16
C VAL A 276 -1.77 -4.02 19.76
N LYS A 277 -0.55 -3.48 19.79
CA LYS A 277 0.65 -4.18 20.31
C LYS A 277 0.85 -5.56 19.71
N ALA A 278 0.55 -5.71 18.43
CA ALA A 278 0.77 -6.95 17.69
C ALA A 278 2.25 -7.23 17.45
N LYS A 279 2.59 -8.49 17.25
CA LYS A 279 3.87 -8.88 16.68
C LYS A 279 3.87 -8.66 15.17
N LEU A 280 4.75 -7.82 14.65
CA LEU A 280 4.94 -7.59 13.23
C LEU A 280 5.89 -8.65 12.64
N VAL A 281 5.37 -9.49 11.76
CA VAL A 281 6.14 -10.49 11.00
C VAL A 281 6.65 -9.83 9.72
N LEU A 282 7.86 -9.29 9.78
CA LEU A 282 8.45 -8.46 8.74
C LEU A 282 9.12 -9.32 7.66
N LEU A 283 8.73 -9.11 6.42
CA LEU A 283 9.32 -9.76 5.25
C LEU A 283 9.89 -8.72 4.28
N PRO A 284 11.17 -8.82 3.89
CA PRO A 284 11.82 -7.82 3.02
C PRO A 284 11.21 -7.78 1.61
N LYS A 285 10.57 -8.84 1.19
CA LYS A 285 9.82 -8.98 -0.08
C LYS A 285 8.72 -10.04 0.06
N PRO A 286 7.62 -9.94 -0.70
CA PRO A 286 6.51 -10.89 -0.67
C PRO A 286 6.81 -12.18 -1.46
N GLU A 287 8.00 -12.76 -1.27
CA GLU A 287 8.39 -14.03 -1.90
C GLU A 287 7.69 -15.19 -1.20
N ILE A 288 7.03 -16.05 -1.97
CA ILE A 288 6.20 -17.11 -1.43
C ILE A 288 6.96 -18.09 -0.51
N GLY A 289 8.24 -18.32 -0.79
CA GLY A 289 9.09 -19.11 0.11
C GLY A 289 9.22 -18.50 1.50
N LEU A 290 9.51 -17.20 1.57
CA LEU A 290 9.64 -16.47 2.84
C LEU A 290 8.30 -16.37 3.58
N VAL A 291 7.20 -16.15 2.84
CA VAL A 291 5.84 -16.09 3.41
C VAL A 291 5.47 -17.43 4.04
N MET A 292 5.63 -18.54 3.31
CA MET A 292 5.28 -19.87 3.82
C MET A 292 6.19 -20.32 4.96
N ASP A 293 7.47 -19.94 4.94
CA ASP A 293 8.39 -20.18 6.05
C ASP A 293 7.99 -19.42 7.32
N ALA A 294 7.48 -18.18 7.16
CA ALA A 294 6.96 -17.40 8.28
C ALA A 294 5.67 -18.03 8.84
N ILE A 295 4.71 -18.36 7.99
CA ILE A 295 3.45 -19.04 8.37
C ILE A 295 3.73 -20.38 9.07
N LYS A 296 4.68 -21.15 8.59
CA LYS A 296 5.07 -22.42 9.21
C LYS A 296 5.62 -22.25 10.64
N ARG A 297 6.30 -21.12 10.93
CA ARG A 297 6.78 -20.82 12.27
C ARG A 297 5.66 -20.36 13.18
N ASP A 298 4.83 -19.46 12.67
CA ASP A 298 3.71 -18.89 13.40
C ASP A 298 2.70 -18.28 12.40
N VAL A 299 1.46 -18.76 12.46
CA VAL A 299 0.38 -18.29 11.58
C VAL A 299 -0.05 -16.90 12.01
N PRO A 300 0.07 -15.88 11.13
CA PRO A 300 -0.37 -14.53 11.50
C PRO A 300 -1.89 -14.47 11.69
N SER A 301 -2.36 -13.71 12.65
CA SER A 301 -3.80 -13.50 12.87
C SER A 301 -4.39 -12.50 11.88
N PHE A 302 -3.60 -11.54 11.40
CA PHE A 302 -3.97 -10.55 10.40
C PHE A 302 -2.97 -10.53 9.24
N LEU A 303 -3.48 -10.61 8.02
CA LEU A 303 -2.68 -10.66 6.80
C LEU A 303 -3.21 -9.64 5.77
N PRO A 304 -2.72 -8.38 5.79
CA PRO A 304 -2.97 -7.43 4.70
C PRO A 304 -2.13 -7.79 3.47
N ALA A 305 -2.77 -7.94 2.31
CA ALA A 305 -2.07 -8.29 1.07
C ALA A 305 -2.86 -7.85 -0.18
N VAL A 306 -2.38 -8.27 -1.34
CA VAL A 306 -3.04 -8.08 -2.64
C VAL A 306 -3.53 -9.43 -3.19
N PRO A 307 -4.54 -9.46 -4.07
CA PRO A 307 -5.14 -10.70 -4.57
C PRO A 307 -4.14 -11.73 -5.12
N PRO A 308 -3.13 -11.37 -5.94
CA PRO A 308 -2.16 -12.34 -6.43
C PRO A 308 -1.35 -13.04 -5.32
N LEU A 309 -1.06 -12.32 -4.21
CA LEU A 309 -0.34 -12.92 -3.09
C LEU A 309 -1.24 -13.91 -2.32
N TYR A 310 -2.52 -13.59 -2.11
CA TYR A 310 -3.48 -14.53 -1.50
C TYR A 310 -3.60 -15.81 -2.30
N ARG A 311 -3.72 -15.73 -3.62
CA ARG A 311 -3.77 -16.91 -4.50
C ARG A 311 -2.51 -17.76 -4.34
N ARG A 312 -1.34 -17.15 -4.45
CA ARG A 312 -0.06 -17.87 -4.30
C ARG A 312 0.12 -18.50 -2.91
N ILE A 313 -0.38 -17.89 -1.83
CA ILE A 313 -0.35 -18.45 -0.48
C ILE A 313 -1.32 -19.64 -0.40
N ALA A 314 -2.54 -19.51 -0.92
CA ALA A 314 -3.53 -20.58 -0.93
C ALA A 314 -3.00 -21.82 -1.68
N ASP A 315 -2.48 -21.61 -2.89
CA ASP A 315 -1.92 -22.69 -3.72
C ASP A 315 -0.71 -23.36 -3.04
N ALA A 316 0.24 -22.55 -2.54
CA ALA A 316 1.42 -23.06 -1.82
C ALA A 316 1.07 -23.77 -0.50
N SER A 317 -0.01 -23.35 0.17
CA SER A 317 -0.54 -24.02 1.36
C SER A 317 -0.94 -25.48 1.05
N VAL A 318 -1.69 -25.67 -0.03
CA VAL A 318 -2.13 -27.00 -0.49
C VAL A 318 -0.94 -27.80 -1.01
N GLU A 319 -0.15 -27.22 -1.92
CA GLU A 319 0.99 -27.90 -2.56
C GLU A 319 2.04 -28.40 -1.54
N ARG A 320 2.35 -27.57 -0.53
CA ARG A 320 3.39 -27.88 0.47
C ARG A 320 2.85 -28.51 1.73
N GLY A 321 1.54 -28.70 1.86
CA GLY A 321 0.90 -29.23 3.07
C GLY A 321 1.12 -28.34 4.31
N ILE A 322 1.24 -27.00 4.13
CA ILE A 322 1.44 -26.03 5.21
C ILE A 322 0.08 -25.41 5.52
N SER A 323 -0.45 -25.66 6.72
CA SER A 323 -1.73 -25.09 7.14
C SER A 323 -1.62 -23.57 7.32
N ILE A 324 -2.61 -22.85 6.76
CA ILE A 324 -2.84 -21.41 6.98
C ILE A 324 -4.06 -21.17 7.88
N LYS A 325 -4.60 -22.23 8.48
CA LYS A 325 -5.70 -22.14 9.45
C LYS A 325 -5.27 -21.33 10.65
N GLY A 326 -6.04 -20.28 10.97
CA GLY A 326 -5.71 -19.34 12.05
C GLY A 326 -5.46 -17.91 11.57
N VAL A 327 -5.29 -17.68 10.25
CA VAL A 327 -5.41 -16.33 9.70
C VAL A 327 -6.88 -15.92 9.85
N ARG A 328 -7.16 -15.10 10.89
CA ARG A 328 -8.54 -14.71 11.23
C ARG A 328 -9.06 -13.60 10.33
N TYR A 329 -8.18 -12.66 10.02
CA TYR A 329 -8.52 -11.47 9.24
C TYR A 329 -7.54 -11.32 8.08
N ALA A 330 -8.09 -11.07 6.91
CA ALA A 330 -7.33 -10.74 5.70
C ALA A 330 -8.00 -9.55 5.02
N LEU A 331 -7.22 -8.52 4.72
CA LEU A 331 -7.67 -7.33 4.00
C LEU A 331 -6.96 -7.27 2.66
N SER A 332 -7.73 -7.34 1.59
CA SER A 332 -7.23 -7.21 0.21
C SER A 332 -7.41 -5.78 -0.28
N GLY A 333 -6.41 -5.22 -0.94
CA GLY A 333 -6.48 -3.87 -1.50
C GLY A 333 -5.73 -3.73 -2.82
N ALA A 334 -5.77 -2.55 -3.39
CA ALA A 334 -5.09 -2.13 -4.61
C ALA A 334 -5.59 -2.77 -5.92
N MET A 335 -6.29 -3.90 -5.88
CA MET A 335 -6.80 -4.63 -7.04
C MET A 335 -8.15 -5.28 -6.73
N PRO A 336 -9.01 -5.54 -7.74
CA PRO A 336 -10.28 -6.25 -7.54
C PRO A 336 -10.07 -7.65 -6.96
N LEU A 337 -10.93 -8.06 -6.05
CA LEU A 337 -10.92 -9.36 -5.37
C LEU A 337 -12.06 -10.26 -5.91
N SER A 338 -11.71 -11.42 -6.48
CA SER A 338 -12.72 -12.36 -6.99
C SER A 338 -13.41 -13.13 -5.87
N ALA A 339 -14.70 -13.44 -6.06
CA ALA A 339 -15.48 -14.26 -5.12
C ALA A 339 -14.88 -15.66 -4.94
N GLU A 340 -14.37 -16.26 -6.02
CA GLU A 340 -13.71 -17.56 -6.00
C GLU A 340 -12.51 -17.58 -5.04
N LEU A 341 -11.64 -16.55 -5.12
CA LEU A 341 -10.48 -16.45 -4.24
C LEU A 341 -10.91 -16.27 -2.77
N VAL A 342 -11.99 -15.53 -2.52
CA VAL A 342 -12.56 -15.38 -1.17
C VAL A 342 -12.99 -16.74 -0.63
N GLU A 343 -13.75 -17.52 -1.39
CA GLU A 343 -14.23 -18.86 -0.99
C GLU A 343 -13.06 -19.82 -0.75
N GLN A 344 -12.09 -19.88 -1.66
CA GLN A 344 -10.87 -20.70 -1.51
C GLN A 344 -10.13 -20.32 -0.24
N TRP A 345 -9.85 -19.03 -0.03
CA TRP A 345 -9.10 -18.54 1.13
C TRP A 345 -9.79 -18.87 2.45
N GLU A 346 -11.08 -18.61 2.55
CA GLU A 346 -11.84 -18.83 3.77
C GLU A 346 -12.01 -20.32 4.10
N SER A 347 -12.11 -21.17 3.09
CA SER A 347 -12.12 -22.63 3.29
C SER A 347 -10.81 -23.14 3.91
N LEU A 348 -9.68 -22.53 3.57
CA LEU A 348 -8.35 -22.92 4.06
C LEU A 348 -8.02 -22.31 5.42
N THR A 349 -8.43 -21.06 5.67
CA THR A 349 -8.08 -20.31 6.89
C THR A 349 -9.10 -20.47 8.01
N GLY A 350 -10.37 -20.60 7.67
CA GLY A 350 -11.50 -20.43 8.61
C GLY A 350 -11.74 -18.98 9.02
N GLY A 351 -10.99 -18.02 8.45
CA GLY A 351 -11.09 -16.59 8.71
C GLY A 351 -11.91 -15.85 7.67
N VAL A 352 -11.76 -14.52 7.60
CA VAL A 352 -12.50 -13.63 6.72
C VAL A 352 -11.53 -12.91 5.78
N LEU A 353 -11.81 -12.91 4.47
CA LEU A 353 -11.08 -12.12 3.46
C LEU A 353 -12.01 -11.04 2.93
N CYS A 354 -11.64 -9.78 3.16
CA CYS A 354 -12.42 -8.61 2.75
C CYS A 354 -11.61 -7.72 1.83
N GLU A 355 -12.33 -6.98 0.97
CA GLU A 355 -11.74 -5.93 0.14
C GLU A 355 -11.81 -4.59 0.86
N GLY A 356 -10.72 -3.82 0.77
CA GLY A 356 -10.62 -2.43 1.18
C GLY A 356 -10.16 -1.55 0.01
N TYR A 357 -10.68 -0.34 -0.06
CA TYR A 357 -10.39 0.63 -1.08
C TYR A 357 -9.90 1.95 -0.49
N GLY A 358 -8.96 2.56 -1.19
CA GLY A 358 -8.43 3.86 -0.83
C GLY A 358 -7.27 4.28 -1.71
N LEU A 359 -6.72 5.44 -1.39
CA LEU A 359 -5.64 6.10 -2.13
C LEU A 359 -4.56 6.56 -1.15
N THR A 360 -3.39 6.93 -1.64
CA THR A 360 -2.34 7.53 -0.79
C THR A 360 -2.87 8.79 -0.10
N GLU A 361 -3.64 9.60 -0.83
CA GLU A 361 -4.28 10.84 -0.40
C GLU A 361 -5.32 10.63 0.73
N THR A 362 -5.66 9.39 1.04
CA THR A 362 -6.68 9.04 2.05
C THR A 362 -6.15 8.16 3.20
N SER A 363 -4.84 7.99 3.35
CA SER A 363 -4.07 7.46 4.51
C SER A 363 -4.18 5.96 4.87
N PRO A 364 -4.52 4.95 4.07
CA PRO A 364 -5.10 5.02 2.75
C PRO A 364 -6.60 4.70 2.67
N VAL A 365 -7.22 4.00 3.66
CA VAL A 365 -8.53 3.32 3.50
C VAL A 365 -9.69 4.28 3.75
N ILE A 366 -10.65 4.32 2.84
CA ILE A 366 -11.88 5.11 2.97
C ILE A 366 -13.16 4.26 2.89
N VAL A 367 -13.09 3.14 2.20
CA VAL A 367 -14.21 2.22 2.00
C VAL A 367 -13.70 0.81 2.21
N GLY A 368 -14.47 -0.05 2.85
CA GLY A 368 -14.11 -1.45 3.04
C GLY A 368 -15.32 -2.35 3.22
N ASN A 369 -15.16 -3.61 2.83
CA ASN A 369 -16.15 -4.61 3.16
C ASN A 369 -16.16 -4.88 4.68
N PRO A 370 -17.32 -5.02 5.30
CA PRO A 370 -17.43 -5.39 6.71
C PRO A 370 -16.68 -6.69 7.00
N MET A 371 -15.90 -6.72 8.09
CA MET A 371 -15.18 -7.92 8.54
C MET A 371 -16.14 -8.96 9.14
N SER A 372 -17.16 -9.31 8.38
CA SER A 372 -18.24 -10.21 8.80
C SER A 372 -18.84 -10.95 7.60
N LYS A 373 -19.82 -11.83 7.86
CA LYS A 373 -20.59 -12.50 6.80
C LYS A 373 -21.44 -11.55 5.95
N GLY A 374 -21.65 -10.31 6.41
CA GLY A 374 -22.37 -9.27 5.66
C GLY A 374 -21.57 -8.64 4.51
N ARG A 375 -20.31 -9.04 4.30
CA ARG A 375 -19.49 -8.56 3.19
C ARG A 375 -20.08 -8.96 1.83
N ARG A 376 -19.75 -8.17 0.81
CA ARG A 376 -20.18 -8.40 -0.58
C ARG A 376 -18.95 -8.48 -1.48
N PRO A 377 -18.45 -9.68 -1.81
CA PRO A 377 -17.37 -9.85 -2.79
C PRO A 377 -17.71 -9.19 -4.12
N GLY A 378 -16.71 -8.55 -4.77
CA GLY A 378 -16.90 -7.78 -6.01
C GLY A 378 -17.36 -6.33 -5.78
N SER A 379 -17.57 -5.93 -4.51
CA SER A 379 -17.69 -4.52 -4.12
C SER A 379 -16.50 -4.10 -3.28
N ILE A 380 -16.19 -2.80 -3.27
CA ILE A 380 -15.20 -2.25 -2.35
C ILE A 380 -15.76 -2.05 -0.93
N GLY A 381 -17.04 -2.32 -0.69
CA GLY A 381 -17.71 -2.26 0.60
C GLY A 381 -18.43 -0.95 0.85
N VAL A 382 -18.41 -0.49 2.09
CA VAL A 382 -19.09 0.72 2.59
C VAL A 382 -18.10 1.68 3.24
N PRO A 383 -18.40 3.00 3.31
CA PRO A 383 -17.52 4.00 3.91
C PRO A 383 -17.14 3.66 5.35
N PHE A 384 -15.91 3.97 5.73
CA PHE A 384 -15.40 3.83 7.10
C PHE A 384 -16.07 4.85 8.05
N PRO A 385 -16.00 4.66 9.39
CA PRO A 385 -16.49 5.66 10.35
C PRO A 385 -15.99 7.07 10.02
N ASP A 386 -16.85 8.08 10.21
CA ASP A 386 -16.57 9.50 9.92
C ASP A 386 -16.14 9.79 8.48
N THR A 387 -16.41 8.87 7.56
CA THR A 387 -16.14 9.06 6.13
C THR A 387 -17.46 9.34 5.41
N GLU A 388 -17.55 10.52 4.83
CA GLU A 388 -18.67 10.92 3.97
C GLU A 388 -18.30 10.67 2.51
N VAL A 389 -19.27 10.24 1.71
CA VAL A 389 -19.11 10.02 0.28
C VAL A 389 -20.26 10.64 -0.50
N ARG A 390 -19.95 11.12 -1.70
CA ARG A 390 -20.91 11.52 -2.73
C ARG A 390 -20.54 10.82 -4.02
N ILE A 391 -21.54 10.47 -4.81
CA ILE A 391 -21.35 9.98 -6.18
C ILE A 391 -22.00 11.01 -7.09
N VAL A 392 -21.17 11.71 -7.85
CA VAL A 392 -21.61 12.88 -8.62
C VAL A 392 -21.48 12.65 -10.11
N ASP A 393 -22.25 13.41 -10.88
CA ASP A 393 -22.09 13.48 -12.33
C ASP A 393 -20.68 13.98 -12.69
N ARG A 394 -20.10 13.41 -13.73
CA ARG A 394 -18.71 13.73 -14.13
C ARG A 394 -18.58 15.08 -14.81
N GLU A 395 -19.64 15.60 -15.39
CA GLU A 395 -19.71 16.89 -16.09
C GLU A 395 -20.25 18.00 -15.19
N ASP A 396 -21.04 17.61 -14.16
CA ASP A 396 -21.61 18.52 -13.15
C ASP A 396 -21.39 17.96 -11.74
N LEU A 397 -20.26 18.34 -11.10
CA LEU A 397 -19.86 17.86 -9.78
C LEU A 397 -20.79 18.33 -8.64
N ASP A 398 -21.69 19.26 -8.89
CA ASP A 398 -22.71 19.71 -7.92
C ASP A 398 -23.94 18.80 -7.92
N HIS A 399 -24.09 17.96 -8.94
CA HIS A 399 -25.21 17.05 -9.11
C HIS A 399 -24.88 15.62 -8.66
N ASP A 400 -25.57 15.13 -7.60
CA ASP A 400 -25.49 13.73 -7.19
C ASP A 400 -26.30 12.85 -8.15
N VAL A 401 -25.70 11.73 -8.59
CA VAL A 401 -26.41 10.75 -9.42
C VAL A 401 -27.36 9.88 -8.59
N ALA A 402 -28.35 9.27 -9.22
CA ALA A 402 -29.25 8.35 -8.54
C ALA A 402 -28.54 7.06 -8.12
N LEU A 403 -29.07 6.37 -7.09
CA LEU A 403 -28.55 5.07 -6.68
C LEU A 403 -28.54 4.08 -7.84
N GLY A 404 -27.43 3.38 -8.00
CA GLY A 404 -27.18 2.45 -9.10
C GLY A 404 -26.62 3.10 -10.37
N GLU A 405 -26.69 4.42 -10.51
CA GLU A 405 -26.07 5.12 -11.63
C GLU A 405 -24.56 5.30 -11.44
N ARG A 406 -23.84 5.48 -12.54
CA ARG A 406 -22.38 5.66 -12.56
C ARG A 406 -22.04 7.14 -12.36
N GLY A 407 -21.17 7.42 -11.39
CA GLY A 407 -20.66 8.77 -11.14
C GLY A 407 -19.24 8.75 -10.56
N GLU A 408 -18.62 9.92 -10.43
CA GLU A 408 -17.32 10.06 -9.76
C GLU A 408 -17.51 9.98 -8.25
N LEU A 409 -16.67 9.18 -7.58
CA LEU A 409 -16.63 9.10 -6.11
C LEU A 409 -15.90 10.31 -5.54
N LEU A 410 -16.61 11.11 -4.76
CA LEU A 410 -16.06 12.17 -3.93
C LEU A 410 -16.06 11.75 -2.47
N VAL A 411 -15.02 12.10 -1.74
CA VAL A 411 -14.88 11.70 -0.33
C VAL A 411 -14.47 12.87 0.56
N LYS A 412 -14.95 12.83 1.81
CA LYS A 412 -14.56 13.73 2.88
C LYS A 412 -14.44 12.94 4.17
N GLY A 413 -13.37 13.19 4.93
CA GLY A 413 -13.14 12.46 6.17
C GLY A 413 -11.82 12.87 6.82
N PRO A 414 -11.61 12.51 8.10
CA PRO A 414 -10.42 12.90 8.86
C PRO A 414 -9.12 12.30 8.32
N GLN A 415 -9.20 11.19 7.60
CA GLN A 415 -8.06 10.51 6.97
C GLN A 415 -7.67 11.12 5.62
N VAL A 416 -8.46 12.03 5.06
CA VAL A 416 -8.17 12.69 3.77
C VAL A 416 -7.10 13.77 3.98
N PHE A 417 -6.10 13.81 3.10
CA PHE A 417 -5.03 14.82 3.12
C PHE A 417 -5.55 16.24 2.83
N ASP A 418 -4.71 17.25 3.08
CA ASP A 418 -5.09 18.65 2.82
C ASP A 418 -4.70 19.15 1.42
N GLY A 419 -3.87 18.39 0.70
CA GLY A 419 -3.40 18.77 -0.64
C GLY A 419 -1.97 18.29 -0.94
N TYR A 420 -1.54 18.44 -2.18
CA TYR A 420 -0.21 18.06 -2.65
C TYR A 420 0.85 19.08 -2.23
N LYS A 421 2.03 18.58 -1.85
CA LYS A 421 3.16 19.39 -1.43
C LYS A 421 3.54 20.41 -2.51
N ASP A 422 3.53 21.69 -2.15
CA ASP A 422 3.94 22.82 -2.99
C ASP A 422 3.27 22.88 -4.40
N LEU A 423 2.10 22.25 -4.55
CA LEU A 423 1.33 22.16 -5.80
C LEU A 423 -0.12 22.67 -5.63
N PRO A 424 -0.32 23.99 -5.41
CA PRO A 424 -1.65 24.54 -5.13
C PRO A 424 -2.64 24.36 -6.29
N GLU A 425 -2.20 24.44 -7.54
CA GLU A 425 -3.07 24.24 -8.71
C GLU A 425 -3.53 22.76 -8.83
N GLU A 426 -2.65 21.80 -8.57
CA GLU A 426 -2.99 20.40 -8.57
C GLU A 426 -3.90 20.04 -7.38
N THR A 427 -3.68 20.67 -6.24
CA THR A 427 -4.56 20.59 -5.08
C THR A 427 -5.94 21.12 -5.40
N ALA A 428 -6.05 22.30 -5.99
CA ALA A 428 -7.33 22.88 -6.39
C ALA A 428 -8.12 21.98 -7.36
N LYS A 429 -7.43 21.29 -8.29
CA LYS A 429 -8.06 20.31 -9.20
C LYS A 429 -8.50 19.01 -8.51
N ALA A 430 -7.83 18.65 -7.40
CA ALA A 430 -8.13 17.44 -6.66
C ALA A 430 -9.30 17.58 -5.68
N PHE A 431 -9.77 18.80 -5.42
CA PHE A 431 -10.89 19.06 -4.53
C PHE A 431 -12.01 19.81 -5.27
N HIS A 432 -13.25 19.56 -4.84
CA HIS A 432 -14.45 20.29 -5.22
C HIS A 432 -15.26 20.57 -3.95
N ASP A 433 -15.42 21.84 -3.58
CA ASP A 433 -16.14 22.28 -2.37
C ASP A 433 -15.74 21.51 -1.07
N GLY A 434 -14.44 21.26 -0.92
CA GLY A 434 -13.88 20.55 0.24
C GLY A 434 -14.02 19.02 0.17
N TRP A 435 -14.53 18.48 -0.93
CA TRP A 435 -14.56 17.05 -1.22
C TRP A 435 -13.37 16.65 -2.08
N PHE A 436 -12.64 15.63 -1.66
CA PHE A 436 -11.56 15.07 -2.46
C PHE A 436 -12.14 14.22 -3.59
N ARG A 437 -11.69 14.48 -4.80
CA ARG A 437 -12.05 13.76 -6.02
C ARG A 437 -11.15 12.55 -6.18
N THR A 438 -11.71 11.34 -6.09
CA THR A 438 -10.89 10.12 -6.21
C THR A 438 -10.46 9.86 -7.65
N GLY A 439 -11.19 10.40 -8.63
CA GLY A 439 -11.01 10.10 -10.04
C GLY A 439 -11.46 8.68 -10.42
N ASP A 440 -12.17 7.99 -9.53
CA ASP A 440 -12.71 6.66 -9.77
C ASP A 440 -14.23 6.75 -10.02
N VAL A 441 -14.71 6.04 -11.05
CA VAL A 441 -16.12 5.92 -11.38
C VAL A 441 -16.69 4.74 -10.61
N VAL A 442 -17.76 4.98 -9.88
CA VAL A 442 -18.39 3.98 -9.03
C VAL A 442 -19.91 3.94 -9.22
N THR A 443 -20.54 2.91 -8.67
CA THR A 443 -21.99 2.84 -8.41
C THR A 443 -22.21 2.55 -6.93
N MET A 444 -23.35 3.00 -6.36
CA MET A 444 -23.77 2.68 -5.00
C MET A 444 -25.13 1.97 -5.02
N ALA A 445 -25.22 0.86 -4.30
CA ALA A 445 -26.47 0.13 -4.11
C ALA A 445 -27.33 0.76 -3.01
N GLU A 446 -28.60 0.35 -2.91
CA GLU A 446 -29.59 0.87 -1.93
C GLU A 446 -29.17 0.65 -0.46
N ASP A 447 -28.31 -0.31 -0.18
CA ASP A 447 -27.76 -0.62 1.14
C ASP A 447 -26.38 -0.01 1.39
N GLY A 448 -25.93 0.87 0.48
CA GLY A 448 -24.71 1.66 0.61
C GLY A 448 -23.43 0.97 0.14
N PHE A 449 -23.48 -0.26 -0.37
CA PHE A 449 -22.29 -0.90 -0.95
C PHE A 449 -21.87 -0.22 -2.25
N ILE A 450 -20.58 0.06 -2.36
CA ILE A 450 -19.97 0.76 -3.48
C ILE A 450 -19.20 -0.24 -4.35
N THR A 451 -19.36 -0.13 -5.67
CA THR A 451 -18.62 -0.94 -6.64
C THR A 451 -17.85 -0.01 -7.58
N VAL A 452 -16.53 -0.23 -7.71
CA VAL A 452 -15.71 0.50 -8.68
C VAL A 452 -16.00 -0.02 -10.08
N VAL A 453 -16.28 0.89 -10.98
CA VAL A 453 -16.50 0.59 -12.40
C VAL A 453 -15.19 0.76 -13.17
N ASP A 454 -14.53 1.93 -13.02
CA ASP A 454 -13.24 2.22 -13.66
C ASP A 454 -12.63 3.54 -13.15
N ARG A 455 -11.47 3.93 -13.71
CA ARG A 455 -10.87 5.23 -13.49
C ARG A 455 -11.20 6.21 -14.60
N ILE A 456 -11.55 7.44 -14.25
CA ILE A 456 -11.91 8.50 -15.21
C ILE A 456 -10.82 8.68 -16.28
N LYS A 457 -9.55 8.64 -15.88
CA LYS A 457 -8.40 8.84 -16.76
C LYS A 457 -8.04 7.63 -17.62
N GLU A 458 -8.60 6.47 -17.31
CA GLU A 458 -8.39 5.22 -18.04
C GLU A 458 -9.54 4.93 -19.02
N VAL A 459 -10.66 5.67 -18.90
CA VAL A 459 -11.81 5.54 -19.80
C VAL A 459 -11.41 5.90 -21.22
N VAL A 460 -11.64 5.00 -22.15
CA VAL A 460 -11.36 5.20 -23.59
C VAL A 460 -12.58 5.82 -24.27
N ILE A 461 -12.40 6.99 -24.88
CA ILE A 461 -13.49 7.68 -25.57
C ILE A 461 -13.41 7.36 -27.06
N THR A 462 -14.29 6.47 -27.52
CA THR A 462 -14.31 6.03 -28.91
C THR A 462 -15.68 6.27 -29.57
N GLY A 463 -15.70 7.01 -30.68
CA GLY A 463 -16.94 7.31 -31.41
C GLY A 463 -18.01 8.05 -30.56
N GLY A 464 -17.59 8.83 -29.55
CA GLY A 464 -18.48 9.53 -28.62
C GLY A 464 -19.02 8.66 -27.47
N PHE A 465 -18.55 7.42 -27.35
CA PHE A 465 -18.93 6.51 -26.26
C PHE A 465 -17.78 6.32 -25.28
N ASN A 466 -18.11 6.27 -23.99
CA ASN A 466 -17.17 5.88 -22.93
C ASN A 466 -17.03 4.36 -22.89
N VAL A 467 -15.82 3.84 -23.08
CA VAL A 467 -15.48 2.44 -22.87
C VAL A 467 -14.64 2.33 -21.61
N TYR A 468 -15.07 1.50 -20.69
CA TYR A 468 -14.40 1.25 -19.43
C TYR A 468 -13.47 0.05 -19.60
N PRO A 469 -12.14 0.23 -19.54
CA PRO A 469 -11.16 -0.85 -19.72
C PRO A 469 -11.43 -2.06 -18.85
N SER A 470 -11.76 -1.85 -17.58
CA SER A 470 -12.01 -2.93 -16.63
C SER A 470 -13.20 -3.83 -17.02
N GLU A 471 -14.23 -3.26 -17.63
CA GLU A 471 -15.38 -4.03 -18.14
C GLU A 471 -14.98 -4.98 -19.28
N VAL A 472 -14.12 -4.50 -20.19
CA VAL A 472 -13.61 -5.31 -21.30
C VAL A 472 -12.61 -6.36 -20.82
N GLU A 473 -11.74 -5.99 -19.88
CA GLU A 473 -10.78 -6.91 -19.25
C GLU A 473 -11.48 -8.04 -18.49
N ALA A 474 -12.57 -7.75 -17.80
CA ALA A 474 -13.36 -8.77 -17.11
C ALA A 474 -13.87 -9.83 -18.09
N VAL A 475 -14.43 -9.40 -19.21
CA VAL A 475 -14.90 -10.33 -20.27
C VAL A 475 -13.72 -11.12 -20.85
N LEU A 476 -12.58 -10.49 -21.11
CA LEU A 476 -11.41 -11.19 -21.65
C LEU A 476 -10.90 -12.27 -20.70
N ARG A 477 -10.90 -12.02 -19.39
CA ARG A 477 -10.46 -12.99 -18.36
C ARG A 477 -11.42 -14.18 -18.18
N GLU A 478 -12.67 -14.09 -18.66
CA GLU A 478 -13.59 -15.23 -18.70
C GLU A 478 -13.24 -16.24 -19.82
N HIS A 479 -12.40 -15.84 -20.78
CA HIS A 479 -11.97 -16.75 -21.84
C HIS A 479 -10.94 -17.77 -21.30
N PRO A 480 -11.17 -19.10 -21.48
CA PRO A 480 -10.35 -20.14 -20.86
C PRO A 480 -8.86 -20.16 -21.29
N ALA A 481 -8.53 -19.49 -22.37
CA ALA A 481 -7.15 -19.37 -22.86
C ALA A 481 -6.46 -18.06 -22.43
N VAL A 482 -7.08 -17.22 -21.58
CA VAL A 482 -6.56 -15.93 -21.14
C VAL A 482 -6.17 -16.00 -19.67
N ALA A 483 -4.88 -15.84 -19.38
CA ALA A 483 -4.35 -15.73 -18.02
C ALA A 483 -4.54 -14.32 -17.44
N ASP A 484 -4.28 -13.28 -18.26
CA ASP A 484 -4.51 -11.88 -17.88
C ASP A 484 -4.70 -10.99 -19.12
N ALA A 485 -5.30 -9.80 -18.92
CA ALA A 485 -5.53 -8.84 -19.98
C ALA A 485 -5.47 -7.40 -19.46
N ALA A 486 -4.95 -6.51 -20.29
CA ALA A 486 -4.99 -5.07 -20.09
C ALA A 486 -5.57 -4.37 -21.31
N VAL A 487 -6.56 -3.50 -21.09
CA VAL A 487 -7.23 -2.73 -22.15
C VAL A 487 -6.82 -1.27 -22.04
N VAL A 488 -6.48 -0.67 -23.16
CA VAL A 488 -6.04 0.73 -23.23
C VAL A 488 -6.60 1.43 -24.48
N GLY A 489 -6.60 2.77 -24.44
CA GLY A 489 -6.88 3.60 -25.60
C GLY A 489 -5.60 3.87 -26.39
N LEU A 490 -5.61 3.62 -27.71
CA LEU A 490 -4.59 4.10 -28.62
C LEU A 490 -5.15 5.23 -29.46
N THR A 491 -4.49 6.38 -29.44
CA THR A 491 -4.84 7.52 -30.30
C THR A 491 -4.43 7.21 -31.74
N GLY A 492 -5.39 7.20 -32.62
CA GLY A 492 -5.18 7.04 -34.05
C GLY A 492 -4.62 8.31 -34.73
N PRO A 493 -4.23 8.22 -36.02
CA PRO A 493 -3.71 9.37 -36.77
C PRO A 493 -4.71 10.54 -36.91
N ASP A 494 -5.99 10.25 -36.79
CA ASP A 494 -7.11 11.21 -36.85
C ASP A 494 -7.46 11.83 -35.48
N GLY A 495 -6.69 11.49 -34.44
CA GLY A 495 -6.93 11.96 -33.06
C GLY A 495 -8.03 11.19 -32.32
N SER A 496 -8.67 10.20 -32.96
CA SER A 496 -9.66 9.33 -32.27
C SER A 496 -8.97 8.28 -31.44
N GLU A 497 -9.60 7.92 -30.29
CA GLU A 497 -9.14 6.78 -29.50
C GLU A 497 -9.75 5.47 -30.00
N GLN A 498 -8.94 4.43 -30.03
CA GLN A 498 -9.33 3.07 -30.34
C GLN A 498 -9.10 2.17 -29.14
N VAL A 499 -10.09 1.37 -28.78
CA VAL A 499 -9.97 0.34 -27.75
C VAL A 499 -9.06 -0.78 -28.27
N VAL A 500 -7.99 -1.09 -27.56
CA VAL A 500 -7.08 -2.19 -27.85
C VAL A 500 -6.79 -3.00 -26.62
N ALA A 501 -6.43 -4.28 -26.76
CA ALA A 501 -6.14 -5.18 -25.64
C ALA A 501 -4.76 -5.81 -25.80
N ALA A 502 -3.95 -5.79 -24.72
CA ALA A 502 -2.81 -6.68 -24.53
C ALA A 502 -3.28 -7.88 -23.70
N VAL A 503 -2.99 -9.09 -24.18
CA VAL A 503 -3.50 -10.33 -23.59
C VAL A 503 -2.36 -11.30 -23.32
N VAL A 504 -2.28 -11.81 -22.10
CA VAL A 504 -1.37 -12.88 -21.70
C VAL A 504 -2.12 -14.20 -21.81
N PRO A 505 -1.67 -15.15 -22.64
CA PRO A 505 -2.33 -16.45 -22.75
C PRO A 505 -2.03 -17.34 -21.56
N GLU A 506 -2.88 -18.33 -21.31
CA GLU A 506 -2.57 -19.42 -20.39
C GLU A 506 -1.35 -20.21 -20.87
N PHE A 507 -0.58 -20.76 -19.92
CA PHE A 507 0.67 -21.44 -20.23
C PHE A 507 0.47 -22.59 -21.22
N GLY A 508 1.17 -22.53 -22.34
CA GLY A 508 1.13 -23.56 -23.38
C GLY A 508 -0.11 -23.52 -24.29
N VAL A 509 -0.92 -22.45 -24.20
CA VAL A 509 -2.11 -22.27 -25.02
C VAL A 509 -1.85 -21.20 -26.09
N GLU A 510 -2.15 -21.52 -27.35
CA GLU A 510 -2.14 -20.55 -28.44
C GLU A 510 -3.52 -19.90 -28.56
N ILE A 511 -3.56 -18.58 -28.68
CA ILE A 511 -4.79 -17.81 -28.87
C ILE A 511 -4.57 -16.76 -29.97
N THR A 512 -5.60 -16.52 -30.77
CA THR A 512 -5.54 -15.50 -31.83
C THR A 512 -6.43 -14.30 -31.51
N GLY A 513 -6.08 -13.13 -32.03
CA GLY A 513 -6.94 -11.96 -31.93
C GLY A 513 -8.33 -12.14 -32.56
N ALA A 514 -8.47 -13.05 -33.52
CA ALA A 514 -9.76 -13.38 -34.13
C ALA A 514 -10.68 -14.14 -33.16
N ASP A 515 -10.12 -15.10 -32.39
CA ASP A 515 -10.84 -15.85 -31.37
C ASP A 515 -11.33 -14.93 -30.27
N LEU A 516 -10.43 -14.09 -29.72
CA LEU A 516 -10.74 -13.09 -28.71
C LEU A 516 -11.81 -12.10 -29.16
N LYS A 517 -11.71 -11.64 -30.42
CA LYS A 517 -12.70 -10.73 -30.99
C LYS A 517 -14.09 -11.38 -31.12
N THR A 518 -14.14 -12.64 -31.48
CA THR A 518 -15.39 -13.41 -31.57
C THR A 518 -16.00 -13.55 -30.17
N PHE A 519 -15.20 -13.95 -29.19
CA PHE A 519 -15.63 -14.10 -27.80
C PHE A 519 -16.16 -12.77 -27.23
N CYS A 520 -15.41 -11.67 -27.39
CA CYS A 520 -15.86 -10.35 -26.91
C CYS A 520 -17.17 -9.88 -27.55
N ARG A 521 -17.43 -10.24 -28.82
CA ARG A 521 -18.69 -9.85 -29.51
C ARG A 521 -19.92 -10.52 -28.95
N GLU A 522 -19.80 -11.65 -28.28
CA GLU A 522 -20.91 -12.35 -27.64
C GLU A 522 -21.37 -11.65 -26.35
N ALA A 523 -20.44 -10.97 -25.65
CA ALA A 523 -20.68 -10.36 -24.35
C ALA A 523 -20.70 -8.81 -24.36
N LEU A 524 -20.06 -8.17 -25.36
CA LEU A 524 -19.88 -6.73 -25.39
C LEU A 524 -20.59 -6.07 -26.59
N THR A 525 -21.06 -4.84 -26.36
CA THR A 525 -21.56 -4.00 -27.47
C THR A 525 -20.43 -3.68 -28.46
N PRO A 526 -20.74 -3.50 -29.77
CA PRO A 526 -19.73 -3.40 -30.82
C PRO A 526 -18.66 -2.32 -30.59
N TYR A 527 -18.97 -1.19 -29.97
CA TYR A 527 -18.03 -0.11 -29.72
C TYR A 527 -17.06 -0.41 -28.57
N LYS A 528 -17.38 -1.35 -27.66
CA LYS A 528 -16.51 -1.82 -26.56
C LYS A 528 -15.52 -2.89 -26.99
N VAL A 529 -15.81 -3.61 -28.08
CA VAL A 529 -14.95 -4.70 -28.57
C VAL A 529 -13.61 -4.14 -29.02
N PRO A 530 -12.48 -4.63 -28.48
CA PRO A 530 -11.17 -4.16 -28.91
C PRO A 530 -10.96 -4.32 -30.42
N ARG A 531 -10.44 -3.28 -31.06
CA ARG A 531 -10.16 -3.31 -32.51
C ARG A 531 -8.95 -4.17 -32.85
N ARG A 532 -7.95 -4.17 -31.93
CA ARG A 532 -6.72 -4.96 -32.04
C ARG A 532 -6.46 -5.67 -30.73
N PHE A 533 -5.89 -6.88 -30.84
CA PHE A 533 -5.43 -7.70 -29.73
C PHE A 533 -3.95 -7.98 -29.92
N PHE A 534 -3.16 -7.75 -28.88
CA PHE A 534 -1.74 -8.02 -28.85
C PHE A 534 -1.50 -9.14 -27.85
N VAL A 535 -0.97 -10.26 -28.32
CA VAL A 535 -0.58 -11.36 -27.42
C VAL A 535 0.83 -11.07 -26.92
N VAL A 536 0.98 -11.02 -25.59
CA VAL A 536 2.22 -10.65 -24.91
C VAL A 536 2.58 -11.74 -23.89
N GLU A 537 3.87 -11.83 -23.53
CA GLU A 537 4.33 -12.81 -22.55
C GLU A 537 3.94 -12.41 -21.12
N GLU A 538 3.99 -11.11 -20.81
CA GLU A 538 3.63 -10.56 -19.50
C GLU A 538 3.14 -9.10 -19.63
N LEU A 539 2.40 -8.64 -18.64
CA LEU A 539 1.99 -7.24 -18.52
C LEU A 539 2.95 -6.48 -17.60
N PRO A 540 3.27 -5.21 -17.90
CA PRO A 540 4.05 -4.37 -16.99
C PRO A 540 3.25 -4.08 -15.73
N LEU A 541 3.83 -4.40 -14.56
CA LEU A 541 3.20 -4.27 -13.24
C LEU A 541 4.03 -3.39 -12.32
N ASN A 542 3.37 -2.62 -11.46
CA ASN A 542 4.04 -1.92 -10.37
C ASN A 542 4.37 -2.88 -9.20
N ALA A 543 5.03 -2.37 -8.15
CA ALA A 543 5.41 -3.14 -6.95
C ALA A 543 4.22 -3.75 -6.19
N MET A 544 3.00 -3.24 -6.40
CA MET A 544 1.75 -3.77 -5.83
C MET A 544 1.03 -4.75 -6.76
N GLY A 545 1.62 -5.07 -7.92
CA GLY A 545 1.02 -5.96 -8.92
C GLY A 545 -0.04 -5.30 -9.80
N LYS A 546 -0.19 -3.97 -9.74
CA LYS A 546 -1.15 -3.24 -10.60
C LYS A 546 -0.54 -2.99 -11.96
N VAL A 547 -1.35 -3.21 -13.03
CA VAL A 547 -0.95 -2.95 -14.43
C VAL A 547 -0.61 -1.46 -14.65
N LEU A 548 0.56 -1.22 -15.24
CA LEU A 548 1.05 0.09 -15.65
C LEU A 548 0.57 0.38 -17.08
N ARG A 549 -0.66 0.87 -17.24
CA ARG A 549 -1.32 1.04 -18.55
C ARG A 549 -0.52 1.91 -19.52
N ARG A 550 0.22 2.91 -19.02
CA ARG A 550 1.10 3.73 -19.86
C ARG A 550 2.21 2.90 -20.49
N GLU A 551 2.83 2.01 -19.72
CA GLU A 551 3.86 1.11 -20.23
C GLU A 551 3.26 0.05 -21.16
N VAL A 552 2.01 -0.40 -20.92
CA VAL A 552 1.28 -1.23 -21.90
C VAL A 552 1.13 -0.51 -23.23
N VAL A 553 0.75 0.78 -23.21
CA VAL A 553 0.63 1.59 -24.44
C VAL A 553 1.98 1.70 -25.17
N GLU A 554 3.07 1.93 -24.44
CA GLU A 554 4.43 2.00 -25.01
C GLU A 554 4.82 0.63 -25.61
N MET A 555 4.64 -0.46 -24.85
CA MET A 555 4.93 -1.83 -25.29
C MET A 555 4.20 -2.23 -26.58
N ILE A 556 2.90 -1.94 -26.69
CA ILE A 556 2.09 -2.34 -27.86
C ILE A 556 2.27 -1.42 -29.08
N ARG A 557 2.87 -0.23 -28.91
CA ARG A 557 3.24 0.63 -30.04
C ARG A 557 4.41 0.07 -30.85
N ASP A 558 5.28 -0.69 -30.17
CA ASP A 558 6.48 -1.29 -30.77
C ASP A 558 6.16 -2.65 -31.43
N LEU A 559 4.94 -3.19 -31.24
CA LEU A 559 4.41 -4.42 -31.84
C LEU A 559 3.51 -4.11 -33.06
#